data_c5391cf84cf1f34f53f53e0a276b04f2
#
_entry.id   c5391cf84cf1f34f53f53e0a276b04f2
#
_cell.length_a   1.000
_cell.length_b   1.000
_cell.length_c   1.000
_cell.angle_alpha   90.00
_cell.angle_beta   90.00
_cell.angle_gamma   90.00
#
_symmetry.space_group_name_H-M   'P 1'
#
loop_
_entity.id
_entity.type
_entity.pdbx_description
1 polymer ?
#
loop_
_entity_poly.entity_id
_entity_poly.type
_entity_poly.pdbx_seq_one_letter_code
_entity_poly.pdbx_strand_id
1 'polypeptide(L)'
;FDSSFTGDDRLRVRLQAAEGNFLTPFGGLANAGDTGDNFEVEVDDFYYSFPLGSRIDITVAATGLQGDDWVTSTIVPYDGAGVADASGPAFYDAGGSSSNGAGAGISFALTDNFVIDAGYTAGYEGAGDPAVGIFAANTQSYIAQLSFLSDGFLDAAFAYMHNDNSIAWQGGNPGATDTFAGLVNLDFGNFFVAGYGAWQDFDGGDDFNWTAGVGFNDLFLEGSQFGVYGGQLPQYVGNDRNPWLVEGYYQIPFNEFLTITPAIIYGDANFTDGTDDDTFYGAIRATFSF
;
A
#
# COMPACT_ATOMS: atom_id res chain seq x y z
N PHE A 1 -1.91 -12.67 -13.51
CA PHE A 1 -2.65 -13.91 -13.77
C PHE A 1 -3.41 -14.32 -12.52
N ASP A 2 -4.73 -14.36 -12.63
CA ASP A 2 -5.63 -14.84 -11.56
C ASP A 2 -6.34 -16.10 -12.05
N SER A 3 -6.45 -17.10 -11.18
CA SER A 3 -7.13 -18.37 -11.42
C SER A 3 -7.84 -18.84 -10.16
N SER A 4 -8.83 -19.70 -10.32
CA SER A 4 -9.55 -20.33 -9.21
C SER A 4 -9.69 -21.84 -9.48
N PHE A 5 -9.60 -22.64 -8.43
CA PHE A 5 -9.80 -24.09 -8.49
C PHE A 5 -11.23 -24.48 -8.12
N THR A 6 -11.88 -23.70 -7.26
CA THR A 6 -13.20 -24.02 -6.70
C THR A 6 -14.28 -23.03 -7.12
N GLY A 7 -13.91 -21.87 -7.64
CA GLY A 7 -14.77 -20.75 -7.95
C GLY A 7 -14.85 -19.69 -6.85
N ASP A 8 -14.50 -20.05 -5.61
CA ASP A 8 -14.52 -19.17 -4.45
C ASP A 8 -13.11 -18.83 -3.91
N ASP A 9 -12.09 -19.42 -4.52
CA ASP A 9 -10.68 -19.24 -4.17
C ASP A 9 -9.95 -18.44 -5.27
N ARG A 10 -8.76 -17.93 -4.95
CA ARG A 10 -7.93 -17.16 -5.87
C ARG A 10 -6.48 -17.58 -5.77
N LEU A 11 -5.92 -18.03 -6.88
CA LEU A 11 -4.48 -18.14 -7.08
C LEU A 11 -4.03 -16.94 -7.92
N ARG A 12 -3.16 -16.10 -7.38
CA ARG A 12 -2.56 -14.98 -8.12
C ARG A 12 -1.08 -15.21 -8.39
N VAL A 13 -0.67 -14.88 -9.61
CA VAL A 13 0.71 -14.64 -9.98
C VAL A 13 0.78 -13.28 -10.67
N ARG A 14 1.43 -12.31 -10.05
CA ARG A 14 1.70 -11.00 -10.62
C ARG A 14 3.12 -10.99 -11.18
N LEU A 15 3.25 -10.48 -12.39
CA LEU A 15 4.54 -10.24 -13.01
C LEU A 15 4.72 -8.73 -13.15
N GLN A 16 5.89 -8.26 -12.83
CA GLN A 16 6.25 -6.86 -12.90
C GLN A 16 7.51 -6.66 -13.71
N ALA A 17 7.61 -5.55 -14.41
CA ALA A 17 8.82 -5.12 -15.10
C ALA A 17 8.88 -3.60 -15.10
N ALA A 18 10.01 -3.04 -14.73
CA ALA A 18 10.21 -1.60 -14.65
C ALA A 18 11.61 -1.17 -15.08
N GLU A 19 11.79 0.11 -15.34
CA GLU A 19 13.08 0.78 -15.51
C GLU A 19 13.33 1.66 -14.29
N GLY A 20 14.02 1.15 -13.28
CA GLY A 20 14.22 1.75 -11.97
C GLY A 20 14.90 3.12 -11.96
N ASN A 21 15.55 3.52 -13.06
CA ASN A 21 16.25 4.80 -13.16
C ASN A 21 15.38 5.94 -13.71
N PHE A 22 14.15 5.67 -14.13
CA PHE A 22 13.35 6.65 -14.86
C PHE A 22 12.86 7.80 -13.97
N LEU A 23 12.70 7.59 -12.69
CA LEU A 23 12.18 8.57 -11.74
C LEU A 23 13.09 8.82 -10.52
N THR A 24 14.38 8.55 -10.66
CA THR A 24 15.38 8.74 -9.58
C THR A 24 15.33 10.13 -8.92
N PRO A 25 14.99 11.25 -9.61
CA PRO A 25 14.85 12.54 -8.96
C PRO A 25 13.64 12.64 -8.03
N PHE A 26 12.68 11.73 -8.13
CA PHE A 26 11.38 11.82 -7.46
C PHE A 26 11.23 10.84 -6.29
N GLY A 27 12.28 10.12 -5.96
CA GLY A 27 12.38 9.35 -4.71
C GLY A 27 11.27 8.31 -4.48
N GLY A 28 10.77 7.64 -5.54
CA GLY A 28 9.74 6.62 -5.38
C GLY A 28 8.31 7.13 -5.26
N LEU A 29 8.06 8.40 -5.50
CA LEU A 29 6.69 8.96 -5.51
C LEU A 29 5.82 8.46 -6.65
N ALA A 30 6.38 7.83 -7.63
CA ALA A 30 5.62 7.26 -8.73
C ALA A 30 5.89 5.75 -8.80
N ASN A 31 4.83 5.01 -8.89
CA ASN A 31 4.75 3.55 -9.00
C ASN A 31 5.41 3.00 -10.29
N ALA A 32 6.53 3.53 -10.69
CA ALA A 32 7.19 3.20 -11.96
C ALA A 32 8.62 2.70 -11.80
N GLY A 33 9.08 2.51 -10.57
CA GLY A 33 10.47 2.17 -10.30
C GLY A 33 10.69 0.97 -9.41
N ASP A 34 9.66 0.20 -9.13
CA ASP A 34 9.67 -0.77 -8.04
C ASP A 34 10.54 -1.99 -8.27
N THR A 35 10.82 -2.40 -9.47
CA THR A 35 11.56 -3.65 -9.67
C THR A 35 12.42 -3.63 -10.93
N GLY A 36 13.59 -4.22 -10.79
CA GLY A 36 14.46 -4.62 -11.88
C GLY A 36 15.11 -3.47 -12.66
N ASP A 37 16.31 -3.73 -13.12
CA ASP A 37 16.96 -2.91 -14.12
C ASP A 37 16.57 -3.42 -15.52
N ASN A 38 16.41 -2.51 -16.49
CA ASN A 38 16.25 -2.85 -17.90
C ASN A 38 14.98 -3.63 -18.28
N PHE A 39 13.87 -3.42 -17.60
CA PHE A 39 12.59 -4.12 -17.86
C PHE A 39 12.70 -5.65 -17.74
N GLU A 40 13.54 -6.16 -16.86
CA GLU A 40 13.53 -7.58 -16.52
C GLU A 40 12.19 -7.92 -15.85
N VAL A 41 11.61 -9.07 -16.27
CA VAL A 41 10.31 -9.51 -15.73
C VAL A 41 10.57 -10.36 -14.50
N GLU A 42 10.01 -9.94 -13.38
CA GLU A 42 10.09 -10.63 -12.10
C GLU A 42 8.70 -11.09 -11.62
N VAL A 43 8.67 -12.10 -10.75
CA VAL A 43 7.45 -12.47 -10.03
C VAL A 43 7.35 -11.55 -8.84
N ASP A 44 6.34 -10.72 -8.85
CA ASP A 44 6.04 -9.77 -7.78
C ASP A 44 5.18 -10.46 -6.70
N ASP A 45 3.94 -10.81 -7.02
CA ASP A 45 3.08 -11.55 -6.10
C ASP A 45 2.96 -13.02 -6.50
N PHE A 46 2.98 -13.90 -5.51
CA PHE A 46 2.56 -15.29 -5.66
C PHE A 46 1.84 -15.75 -4.39
N TYR A 47 0.52 -15.80 -4.46
CA TYR A 47 -0.28 -16.20 -3.32
C TYR A 47 -1.53 -16.99 -3.67
N TYR A 48 -2.08 -17.64 -2.66
CA TYR A 48 -3.34 -18.36 -2.74
C TYR A 48 -4.26 -17.92 -1.59
N SER A 49 -5.46 -17.48 -1.94
CA SER A 49 -6.51 -17.08 -0.99
C SER A 49 -7.72 -17.98 -1.13
N PHE A 50 -8.28 -18.39 0.00
CA PHE A 50 -9.46 -19.27 0.02
C PHE A 50 -10.34 -19.01 1.23
N PRO A 51 -11.69 -19.15 1.07
CA PRO A 51 -12.63 -19.01 2.17
C PRO A 51 -12.63 -20.25 3.07
N LEU A 52 -12.75 -20.01 4.37
CA LEU A 52 -13.01 -21.03 5.38
C LEU A 52 -14.38 -20.78 6.02
N GLY A 53 -15.42 -21.31 5.40
CA GLY A 53 -16.80 -21.00 5.73
C GLY A 53 -17.23 -19.66 5.15
N SER A 54 -18.16 -18.95 5.81
CA SER A 54 -18.77 -17.72 5.28
C SER A 54 -18.21 -16.42 5.89
N ARG A 55 -17.23 -16.53 6.78
CA ARG A 55 -16.74 -15.38 7.56
C ARG A 55 -15.23 -15.28 7.66
N ILE A 56 -14.52 -16.24 7.16
CA ILE A 56 -13.07 -16.30 7.27
C ILE A 56 -12.49 -16.49 5.87
N ASP A 57 -11.56 -15.64 5.51
CA ASP A 57 -10.70 -15.79 4.35
C ASP A 57 -9.25 -15.95 4.80
N ILE A 58 -8.55 -16.91 4.22
CA ILE A 58 -7.15 -17.21 4.52
C ILE A 58 -6.34 -16.95 3.26
N THR A 59 -5.24 -16.23 3.41
CA THR A 59 -4.26 -16.01 2.35
C THR A 59 -2.92 -16.57 2.76
N VAL A 60 -2.28 -17.32 1.86
CA VAL A 60 -0.91 -17.84 2.02
C VAL A 60 -0.09 -17.36 0.83
N ALA A 61 0.99 -16.65 1.10
CA ALA A 61 1.88 -16.11 0.10
C ALA A 61 3.24 -16.81 0.10
N ALA A 62 3.76 -17.06 -1.08
CA ALA A 62 5.16 -17.45 -1.26
C ALA A 62 6.07 -16.22 -1.37
N THR A 63 5.54 -15.12 -1.89
CA THR A 63 6.22 -13.82 -2.02
C THR A 63 5.21 -12.72 -2.31
N GLY A 64 5.59 -11.47 -2.09
CA GLY A 64 4.97 -10.25 -2.59
C GLY A 64 3.95 -9.60 -1.68
N LEU A 65 3.38 -10.27 -0.70
CA LEU A 65 2.35 -9.68 0.16
C LEU A 65 2.93 -9.07 1.43
N GLN A 66 2.47 -7.87 1.74
CA GLN A 66 2.87 -7.11 2.91
C GLN A 66 1.78 -6.09 3.28
N GLY A 67 1.88 -5.49 4.47
CA GLY A 67 1.07 -4.35 4.88
C GLY A 67 -0.42 -4.46 4.53
N ASP A 68 -0.85 -3.62 3.62
CA ASP A 68 -2.24 -3.50 3.18
C ASP A 68 -2.77 -4.71 2.38
N ASP A 69 -1.90 -5.52 1.78
CA ASP A 69 -2.32 -6.75 1.09
C ASP A 69 -3.04 -7.75 2.01
N TRP A 70 -2.81 -7.64 3.31
CA TRP A 70 -3.46 -8.48 4.33
C TRP A 70 -4.80 -7.94 4.81
N VAL A 71 -5.19 -6.73 4.42
CA VAL A 71 -6.41 -6.09 4.93
C VAL A 71 -7.52 -6.09 3.89
N THR A 72 -8.75 -6.20 4.35
CA THR A 72 -9.93 -6.21 3.48
C THR A 72 -10.18 -4.85 2.83
N SER A 73 -9.80 -3.76 3.50
CA SER A 73 -9.98 -2.40 3.01
C SER A 73 -8.94 -1.47 3.59
N THR A 74 -8.34 -0.67 2.73
CA THR A 74 -7.43 0.43 3.09
C THR A 74 -8.17 1.70 3.51
N ILE A 75 -9.52 1.70 3.46
CA ILE A 75 -10.42 2.79 3.87
C ILE A 75 -10.37 4.01 2.94
N VAL A 76 -9.23 4.40 2.42
CA VAL A 76 -9.08 5.61 1.60
C VAL A 76 -9.39 5.35 0.12
N PRO A 77 -10.44 5.98 -0.49
CA PRO A 77 -10.88 5.66 -1.86
C PRO A 77 -9.91 6.10 -2.96
N TYR A 78 -8.92 6.93 -2.67
CA TYR A 78 -7.87 7.32 -3.61
C TYR A 78 -6.73 6.30 -3.67
N ASP A 79 -6.72 5.29 -2.80
CA ASP A 79 -5.83 4.15 -2.89
C ASP A 79 -6.07 3.39 -4.21
N GLY A 80 -5.00 3.13 -4.92
CA GLY A 80 -5.06 2.51 -6.23
C GLY A 80 -5.68 3.37 -7.36
N ALA A 81 -6.48 4.38 -7.05
CA ALA A 81 -6.99 5.33 -8.04
C ALA A 81 -5.94 6.38 -8.40
N GLY A 82 -5.19 6.89 -7.45
CA GLY A 82 -4.03 7.77 -7.66
C GLY A 82 -2.91 7.06 -8.41
N VAL A 83 -1.95 7.81 -8.90
CA VAL A 83 -0.82 7.32 -9.71
C VAL A 83 0.48 7.28 -8.90
N ALA A 84 0.61 8.17 -7.90
CA ALA A 84 1.74 8.12 -6.99
C ALA A 84 1.69 6.85 -6.12
N ASP A 85 2.84 6.34 -5.77
CA ASP A 85 2.98 5.16 -4.90
C ASP A 85 2.33 5.38 -3.52
N ALA A 86 2.38 6.61 -3.04
CA ALA A 86 1.72 7.04 -1.80
C ALA A 86 0.22 7.35 -1.94
N SER A 87 -0.47 6.88 -2.97
CA SER A 87 -1.92 6.98 -3.07
C SER A 87 -2.64 6.12 -2.03
N GLY A 88 -2.05 4.99 -1.65
CA GLY A 88 -2.44 4.24 -0.45
C GLY A 88 -1.92 4.87 0.85
N PRO A 89 -2.37 4.36 2.01
CA PRO A 89 -1.80 4.79 3.29
C PRO A 89 -0.35 4.32 3.44
N ALA A 90 0.61 5.21 3.23
CA ALA A 90 2.04 4.91 3.15
C ALA A 90 2.63 4.23 4.40
N PHE A 91 1.94 4.24 5.53
CA PHE A 91 2.40 3.55 6.72
C PHE A 91 2.41 2.02 6.58
N TYR A 92 1.59 1.46 5.70
CA TYR A 92 1.58 0.02 5.46
C TYR A 92 2.92 -0.47 4.89
N ASP A 93 3.55 0.35 4.06
CA ASP A 93 4.83 0.04 3.42
C ASP A 93 6.02 0.56 4.21
N ALA A 94 5.83 1.68 4.90
CA ALA A 94 6.90 2.32 5.63
C ALA A 94 7.21 1.62 6.94
N GLY A 95 8.39 1.11 7.06
CA GLY A 95 8.92 0.50 8.27
C GLY A 95 8.84 -1.01 8.29
N GLY A 96 8.48 -1.68 7.20
CA GLY A 96 8.42 -3.13 7.23
C GLY A 96 8.29 -3.83 5.91
N SER A 97 8.16 -3.07 4.87
CA SER A 97 7.90 -3.57 3.52
C SER A 97 9.00 -4.48 2.95
N SER A 98 10.19 -4.44 3.52
CA SER A 98 11.28 -5.34 3.12
C SER A 98 11.02 -6.82 3.43
N SER A 99 9.97 -7.16 4.14
CA SER A 99 9.59 -8.55 4.36
C SER A 99 8.66 -9.08 3.26
N ASN A 100 8.93 -8.76 2.03
CA ASN A 100 8.28 -9.27 0.81
C ASN A 100 8.43 -10.79 0.59
N GLY A 101 8.61 -11.54 1.64
CA GLY A 101 8.86 -12.97 1.59
C GLY A 101 7.59 -13.80 1.70
N ALA A 102 7.75 -15.00 2.26
CA ALA A 102 6.63 -15.88 2.55
C ALA A 102 5.78 -15.34 3.70
N GLY A 103 4.47 -15.50 3.60
CA GLY A 103 3.56 -14.99 4.60
C GLY A 103 2.22 -15.69 4.65
N ALA A 104 1.43 -15.34 5.66
CA ALA A 104 0.06 -15.79 5.79
C ALA A 104 -0.79 -14.72 6.47
N GLY A 105 -2.02 -14.61 6.05
CA GLY A 105 -3.00 -13.69 6.61
C GLY A 105 -4.36 -14.33 6.78
N ILE A 106 -5.17 -13.68 7.60
CA ILE A 106 -6.56 -14.05 7.87
C ILE A 106 -7.41 -12.77 7.89
N SER A 107 -8.56 -12.85 7.23
CA SER A 107 -9.63 -11.87 7.37
C SER A 107 -10.83 -12.54 8.04
N PHE A 108 -11.34 -11.93 9.08
CA PHE A 108 -12.47 -12.45 9.85
C PHE A 108 -13.59 -11.42 10.00
N ALA A 109 -14.70 -11.65 9.32
CA ALA A 109 -15.92 -10.88 9.50
C ALA A 109 -16.58 -11.22 10.84
N LEU A 110 -16.33 -10.38 11.86
CA LEU A 110 -16.97 -10.50 13.17
C LEU A 110 -18.49 -10.32 13.06
N THR A 111 -18.89 -9.31 12.30
CA THR A 111 -20.27 -9.00 11.93
C THR A 111 -20.28 -8.59 10.46
N ASP A 112 -21.44 -8.19 9.96
CA ASP A 112 -21.57 -7.68 8.59
C ASP A 112 -20.83 -6.35 8.39
N ASN A 113 -20.53 -5.61 9.47
CA ASN A 113 -19.86 -4.32 9.43
C ASN A 113 -18.47 -4.30 10.08
N PHE A 114 -18.10 -5.32 10.86
CA PHE A 114 -16.81 -5.35 11.52
C PHE A 114 -15.96 -6.50 11.00
N VAL A 115 -14.76 -6.17 10.54
CA VAL A 115 -13.76 -7.12 10.05
C VAL A 115 -12.48 -6.98 10.87
N ILE A 116 -11.87 -8.09 11.24
CA ILE A 116 -10.50 -8.14 11.76
C ILE A 116 -9.65 -8.81 10.70
N ASP A 117 -8.61 -8.10 10.30
CA ASP A 117 -7.57 -8.61 9.43
C ASP A 117 -6.28 -8.77 10.23
N ALA A 118 -5.51 -9.82 9.96
CA ALA A 118 -4.20 -10.02 10.53
C ALA A 118 -3.28 -10.72 9.52
N GLY A 119 -2.03 -10.32 9.47
CA GLY A 119 -1.04 -10.89 8.56
C GLY A 119 0.34 -10.98 9.18
N TYR A 120 1.13 -11.88 8.64
CA TYR A 120 2.52 -12.10 8.97
C TYR A 120 3.32 -12.32 7.70
N THR A 121 4.45 -11.66 7.58
CA THR A 121 5.44 -11.91 6.52
C THR A 121 6.83 -12.09 7.07
N ALA A 122 7.64 -12.90 6.40
CA ALA A 122 9.04 -13.11 6.65
C ALA A 122 9.87 -12.76 5.42
N GLY A 123 10.93 -11.99 5.59
CA GLY A 123 11.76 -11.52 4.49
C GLY A 123 12.50 -12.63 3.75
N TYR A 124 12.90 -12.34 2.55
CA TYR A 124 13.57 -13.27 1.64
C TYR A 124 14.81 -13.93 2.23
N GLU A 125 15.62 -13.16 2.97
CA GLU A 125 16.90 -13.61 3.50
C GLU A 125 16.77 -14.58 4.68
N GLY A 126 15.86 -15.41 4.75
CA GLY A 126 15.74 -16.34 5.85
C GLY A 126 14.57 -17.26 5.69
N ALA A 127 13.47 -16.76 5.14
CA ALA A 127 12.26 -17.56 4.99
C ALA A 127 12.48 -18.79 4.10
N GLY A 128 13.29 -18.66 3.06
CA GLY A 128 13.64 -19.75 2.15
C GLY A 128 14.82 -20.62 2.58
N ASP A 129 15.54 -20.28 3.65
CA ASP A 129 16.65 -21.06 4.17
C ASP A 129 16.15 -22.13 5.16
N PRO A 130 16.32 -23.44 4.86
CA PRO A 130 15.90 -24.51 5.78
C PRO A 130 16.59 -24.48 7.15
N ALA A 131 17.72 -23.79 7.27
CA ALA A 131 18.43 -23.65 8.55
C ALA A 131 17.87 -22.51 9.42
N VAL A 132 17.17 -21.57 8.83
CA VAL A 132 16.57 -20.41 9.48
C VAL A 132 15.05 -20.58 9.57
N GLY A 133 14.40 -20.70 8.43
CA GLY A 133 12.97 -20.86 8.32
C GLY A 133 12.17 -19.58 8.52
N ILE A 134 10.89 -19.66 8.25
CA ILE A 134 9.97 -18.53 8.19
C ILE A 134 9.85 -17.76 9.52
N PHE A 135 10.00 -18.39 10.67
CA PHE A 135 9.83 -17.77 11.98
C PHE A 135 11.14 -17.25 12.61
N ALA A 136 12.25 -17.33 11.90
CA ALA A 136 13.54 -16.84 12.34
C ALA A 136 14.25 -15.99 11.27
N ALA A 137 13.49 -15.55 10.28
CA ALA A 137 13.97 -14.61 9.28
C ALA A 137 14.40 -13.29 9.95
N ASN A 138 15.38 -12.61 9.39
CA ASN A 138 15.92 -11.37 9.95
C ASN A 138 14.94 -10.20 9.86
N THR A 139 14.02 -10.24 8.93
CA THR A 139 12.97 -9.25 8.75
C THR A 139 11.61 -9.95 8.88
N GLN A 140 10.80 -9.48 9.80
CA GLN A 140 9.46 -10.01 10.04
C GLN A 140 8.50 -8.83 10.16
N SER A 141 7.29 -8.99 9.64
CA SER A 141 6.24 -7.99 9.73
C SER A 141 4.96 -8.63 10.25
N TYR A 142 4.28 -7.94 11.13
CA TYR A 142 3.00 -8.34 11.70
C TYR A 142 2.04 -7.18 11.55
N ILE A 143 0.85 -7.44 11.03
CA ILE A 143 -0.23 -6.45 10.97
C ILE A 143 -1.49 -6.99 11.62
N ALA A 144 -2.23 -6.11 12.27
CA ALA A 144 -3.60 -6.36 12.70
C ALA A 144 -4.42 -5.08 12.47
N GLN A 145 -5.57 -5.21 11.82
CA GLN A 145 -6.48 -4.11 11.57
C GLN A 145 -7.89 -4.48 11.99
N LEU A 146 -8.57 -3.58 12.70
CA LEU A 146 -10.00 -3.64 12.94
C LEU A 146 -10.67 -2.58 12.07
N SER A 147 -11.51 -3.03 11.15
CA SER A 147 -12.25 -2.17 10.22
C SER A 147 -13.73 -2.17 10.57
N PHE A 148 -14.34 -1.00 10.54
CA PHE A 148 -15.76 -0.78 10.51
C PHE A 148 -16.14 -0.31 9.11
N LEU A 149 -16.84 -1.17 8.36
CA LEU A 149 -17.28 -0.92 6.99
C LEU A 149 -18.81 -0.84 7.02
N SER A 150 -19.35 0.35 6.84
CA SER A 150 -20.80 0.56 6.98
C SER A 150 -21.50 0.60 5.61
N ASP A 151 -22.79 0.26 5.62
CA ASP A 151 -23.67 0.55 4.48
C ASP A 151 -24.05 2.05 4.39
N GLY A 152 -23.49 2.87 5.30
CA GLY A 152 -23.75 4.29 5.43
C GLY A 152 -22.62 5.15 4.86
N PHE A 153 -22.47 6.32 5.45
CA PHE A 153 -21.50 7.32 4.98
C PHE A 153 -20.13 7.25 5.67
N LEU A 154 -19.93 6.37 6.64
CA LEU A 154 -18.71 6.31 7.44
C LEU A 154 -18.08 4.92 7.40
N ASP A 155 -16.86 4.84 6.89
CA ASP A 155 -15.96 3.73 7.16
C ASP A 155 -14.79 4.20 8.01
N ALA A 156 -14.29 3.34 8.87
CA ALA A 156 -13.15 3.64 9.72
C ALA A 156 -12.33 2.39 10.03
N ALA A 157 -11.04 2.56 10.27
CA ALA A 157 -10.21 1.47 10.76
C ALA A 157 -9.18 1.94 11.78
N PHE A 158 -8.73 0.99 12.58
CA PHE A 158 -7.56 1.12 13.42
C PHE A 158 -6.60 -0.01 13.10
N ALA A 159 -5.37 0.32 12.76
CA ALA A 159 -4.32 -0.62 12.43
C ALA A 159 -3.15 -0.54 13.42
N TYR A 160 -2.59 -1.69 13.69
CA TYR A 160 -1.29 -1.84 14.36
C TYR A 160 -0.37 -2.67 13.47
N MET A 161 0.86 -2.22 13.29
CA MET A 161 1.88 -2.95 12.56
C MET A 161 3.18 -2.96 13.36
N HIS A 162 3.81 -4.12 13.45
CA HIS A 162 5.14 -4.30 14.01
C HIS A 162 6.07 -4.88 12.98
N ASN A 163 7.28 -4.33 12.91
CA ASN A 163 8.30 -4.81 11.99
C ASN A 163 9.61 -4.99 12.75
N ASP A 164 10.16 -6.19 12.70
CA ASP A 164 11.49 -6.48 13.20
C ASP A 164 12.52 -6.09 12.15
N ASN A 165 13.51 -5.27 12.54
CA ASN A 165 14.65 -4.94 11.70
C ASN A 165 14.25 -4.50 10.28
N SER A 166 13.29 -3.59 10.23
CA SER A 166 12.75 -3.09 8.98
C SER A 166 13.80 -2.33 8.15
N ILE A 167 13.77 -2.55 6.85
CA ILE A 167 14.48 -1.70 5.91
C ILE A 167 13.51 -0.58 5.55
N ALA A 168 13.92 0.64 5.79
CA ALA A 168 13.08 1.77 5.46
C ALA A 168 12.87 1.87 3.95
N TRP A 169 11.69 2.32 3.60
CA TRP A 169 11.39 2.80 2.26
C TRP A 169 12.51 3.74 1.80
N GLN A 170 13.18 3.46 0.69
CA GLN A 170 14.33 4.23 0.21
C GLN A 170 15.69 4.05 0.95
N GLY A 171 15.91 2.98 1.66
CA GLY A 171 17.26 2.55 2.03
C GLY A 171 17.78 2.96 3.40
N GLY A 172 16.93 3.38 4.32
CA GLY A 172 17.27 3.47 5.74
C GLY A 172 17.14 2.13 6.46
N ASN A 173 17.58 2.05 7.67
CA ASN A 173 17.30 0.93 8.57
C ASN A 173 16.89 1.49 9.93
N PRO A 174 15.59 1.67 10.18
CA PRO A 174 15.10 2.21 11.45
C PRO A 174 15.16 1.20 12.60
N GLY A 175 15.57 -0.04 12.35
CA GLY A 175 15.49 -1.10 13.35
C GLY A 175 14.06 -1.63 13.48
N ALA A 176 13.66 -2.06 14.68
CA ALA A 176 12.28 -2.42 14.95
C ALA A 176 11.36 -1.19 14.91
N THR A 177 10.18 -1.34 14.37
CA THR A 177 9.17 -0.28 14.30
C THR A 177 7.82 -0.77 14.80
N ASP A 178 7.15 0.07 15.60
CA ASP A 178 5.75 -0.10 15.98
C ASP A 178 4.92 1.04 15.39
N THR A 179 3.90 0.71 14.62
CA THR A 179 3.03 1.68 13.96
C THR A 179 1.60 1.55 14.46
N PHE A 180 0.99 2.68 14.82
CA PHE A 180 -0.42 2.79 15.19
C PHE A 180 -1.10 3.78 14.27
N ALA A 181 -2.12 3.34 13.53
CA ALA A 181 -2.81 4.17 12.55
C ALA A 181 -4.31 4.18 12.75
N GLY A 182 -4.90 5.35 12.47
CA GLY A 182 -6.33 5.53 12.36
C GLY A 182 -6.69 5.99 10.95
N LEU A 183 -7.71 5.37 10.35
CA LEU A 183 -8.16 5.65 8.99
C LEU A 183 -9.65 5.98 9.01
N VAL A 184 -10.07 6.90 8.15
CA VAL A 184 -11.48 7.29 8.02
C VAL A 184 -11.83 7.62 6.58
N ASN A 185 -13.03 7.22 6.18
CA ASN A 185 -13.67 7.64 4.95
C ASN A 185 -15.10 8.13 5.25
N LEU A 186 -15.42 9.30 4.76
CA LEU A 186 -16.77 9.88 4.76
C LEU A 186 -17.26 9.88 3.33
N ASP A 187 -18.10 8.91 2.97
CA ASP A 187 -18.66 8.74 1.63
C ASP A 187 -20.09 9.26 1.57
N PHE A 188 -20.32 10.23 0.72
CA PHE A 188 -21.63 10.83 0.46
C PHE A 188 -22.19 10.45 -0.91
N GLY A 189 -21.70 9.35 -1.49
CA GLY A 189 -22.06 8.85 -2.80
C GLY A 189 -21.19 9.45 -3.92
N ASN A 190 -21.57 10.63 -4.42
CA ASN A 190 -20.80 11.29 -5.48
C ASN A 190 -19.56 12.05 -4.98
N PHE A 191 -19.35 12.11 -3.68
CA PHE A 191 -18.30 12.89 -3.06
C PHE A 191 -17.81 12.17 -1.79
N PHE A 192 -16.51 12.13 -1.59
CA PHE A 192 -15.90 11.58 -0.39
C PHE A 192 -14.84 12.50 0.20
N VAL A 193 -14.62 12.35 1.50
CA VAL A 193 -13.48 12.90 2.25
C VAL A 193 -12.84 11.76 3.02
N ALA A 194 -11.58 11.48 2.79
CA ALA A 194 -10.90 10.37 3.43
C ALA A 194 -9.49 10.74 3.84
N GLY A 195 -8.93 9.96 4.74
CA GLY A 195 -7.54 10.09 5.13
C GLY A 195 -7.14 9.13 6.23
N TYR A 196 -5.86 9.15 6.55
CA TYR A 196 -5.28 8.43 7.67
C TYR A 196 -4.30 9.31 8.43
N GLY A 197 -4.01 8.92 9.68
CA GLY A 197 -2.87 9.39 10.46
C GLY A 197 -2.23 8.21 11.16
N ALA A 198 -0.91 8.11 11.09
CA ALA A 198 -0.12 7.03 11.66
C ALA A 198 1.03 7.60 12.50
N TRP A 199 1.17 7.07 13.69
CA TRP A 199 2.31 7.30 14.56
C TRP A 199 3.21 6.06 14.55
N GLN A 200 4.50 6.28 14.29
CA GLN A 200 5.51 5.24 14.21
C GLN A 200 6.56 5.47 15.30
N ASP A 201 6.81 4.46 16.10
CA ASP A 201 7.88 4.41 17.10
C ASP A 201 8.98 3.48 16.59
N PHE A 202 10.22 3.92 16.62
CA PHE A 202 11.36 3.16 16.12
C PHE A 202 12.63 3.42 16.96
N ASP A 203 13.65 2.59 16.76
CA ASP A 203 14.94 2.75 17.46
C ASP A 203 15.58 4.11 17.14
N GLY A 204 15.45 5.04 18.06
CA GLY A 204 16.07 6.36 17.97
C GLY A 204 15.11 7.52 17.75
N GLY A 205 13.80 7.29 17.67
CA GLY A 205 12.81 8.36 17.55
C GLY A 205 11.40 7.90 17.27
N ASP A 206 10.58 8.86 16.94
CA ASP A 206 9.21 8.67 16.51
C ASP A 206 8.90 9.58 15.31
N ASP A 207 7.90 9.20 14.54
CA ASP A 207 7.39 9.97 13.41
C ASP A 207 5.86 9.95 13.37
N PHE A 208 5.28 11.01 12.79
CA PHE A 208 3.87 11.07 12.50
C PHE A 208 3.66 11.39 11.02
N ASN A 209 3.08 10.45 10.30
CA ASN A 209 2.74 10.62 8.91
C ASN A 209 1.21 10.57 8.70
N TRP A 210 0.75 11.21 7.62
CA TRP A 210 -0.67 11.31 7.35
C TRP A 210 -0.93 11.69 5.89
N THR A 211 -2.05 11.26 5.35
CA THR A 211 -2.62 11.85 4.14
C THR A 211 -4.10 12.13 4.35
N ALA A 212 -4.60 13.13 3.63
CA ALA A 212 -6.01 13.43 3.55
C ALA A 212 -6.36 13.84 2.12
N GLY A 213 -7.56 13.50 1.69
CA GLY A 213 -8.01 13.78 0.34
C GLY A 213 -9.52 13.93 0.24
N VAL A 214 -9.91 14.48 -0.88
CA VAL A 214 -11.29 14.62 -1.31
C VAL A 214 -11.42 14.12 -2.74
N GLY A 215 -12.56 13.55 -3.07
CA GLY A 215 -12.81 13.12 -4.42
C GLY A 215 -14.27 13.12 -4.80
N PHE A 216 -14.49 13.03 -6.10
CA PHE A 216 -15.80 13.00 -6.72
C PHE A 216 -15.89 11.79 -7.63
N ASN A 217 -16.88 10.95 -7.38
CA ASN A 217 -17.24 9.85 -8.28
C ASN A 217 -18.20 10.38 -9.36
N ASP A 218 -18.13 9.79 -10.54
CA ASP A 218 -18.98 10.12 -11.70
C ASP A 218 -18.91 11.59 -12.15
N LEU A 219 -17.77 12.25 -11.91
CA LEU A 219 -17.58 13.63 -12.33
C LEU A 219 -17.40 13.69 -13.87
N PHE A 220 -18.38 14.24 -14.58
CA PHE A 220 -18.49 14.36 -16.05
C PHE A 220 -18.67 13.05 -16.80
N LEU A 221 -18.25 11.92 -16.28
CA LEU A 221 -18.35 10.61 -16.90
C LEU A 221 -18.68 9.53 -15.87
N GLU A 222 -19.68 8.71 -16.14
CA GLU A 222 -20.06 7.57 -15.30
C GLU A 222 -18.88 6.61 -15.09
N GLY A 223 -18.65 6.20 -13.85
CA GLY A 223 -17.55 5.35 -13.46
C GLY A 223 -16.20 6.07 -13.32
N SER A 224 -16.13 7.37 -13.59
CA SER A 224 -14.91 8.15 -13.36
C SER A 224 -14.74 8.54 -11.90
N GLN A 225 -13.48 8.76 -11.49
CA GLN A 225 -13.17 9.35 -10.19
C GLN A 225 -12.15 10.48 -10.37
N PHE A 226 -12.50 11.66 -9.90
CA PHE A 226 -11.55 12.76 -9.73
C PHE A 226 -11.18 12.88 -8.27
N GLY A 227 -9.90 13.00 -7.95
CA GLY A 227 -9.46 13.20 -6.58
C GLY A 227 -8.26 14.12 -6.47
N VAL A 228 -8.15 14.71 -5.29
CA VAL A 228 -6.96 15.42 -4.83
C VAL A 228 -6.68 14.96 -3.42
N TYR A 229 -5.48 14.50 -3.18
CA TYR A 229 -5.01 14.14 -1.84
C TYR A 229 -3.58 14.64 -1.63
N GLY A 230 -3.16 14.67 -0.39
CA GLY A 230 -1.80 15.01 -0.02
C GLY A 230 -1.57 14.87 1.47
N GLY A 231 -0.32 14.92 1.86
CA GLY A 231 0.07 14.81 3.26
C GLY A 231 1.57 14.66 3.45
N GLN A 232 1.93 14.41 4.68
CA GLN A 232 3.30 14.10 5.07
C GLN A 232 3.51 12.60 4.99
N LEU A 233 4.55 12.19 4.27
CA LEU A 233 4.96 10.81 4.14
C LEU A 233 5.81 10.38 5.33
N PRO A 234 5.96 9.07 5.58
CA PRO A 234 6.84 8.57 6.61
C PRO A 234 8.29 9.02 6.40
N GLN A 235 8.95 9.44 7.47
CA GLN A 235 10.37 9.75 7.46
C GLN A 235 11.20 8.57 8.04
N TYR A 236 12.51 8.70 7.97
CA TYR A 236 13.44 7.66 8.39
C TYR A 236 14.33 8.12 9.53
N VAL A 237 14.85 7.15 10.30
CA VAL A 237 15.81 7.42 11.38
C VAL A 237 17.00 8.22 10.86
N GLY A 238 17.29 9.34 11.56
CA GLY A 238 18.40 10.23 11.23
C GLY A 238 18.15 11.15 10.03
N ASN A 239 16.96 11.18 9.51
CA ASN A 239 16.54 12.11 8.48
C ASN A 239 15.56 13.13 9.07
N ASP A 240 16.00 14.38 9.27
CA ASP A 240 15.15 15.46 9.78
C ASP A 240 14.14 15.98 8.74
N ARG A 241 13.93 15.25 7.66
CA ARG A 241 13.05 15.66 6.59
C ARG A 241 11.63 15.18 6.85
N ASN A 242 10.70 16.02 6.49
CA ASN A 242 9.29 15.73 6.44
C ASN A 242 8.85 15.64 4.98
N PRO A 243 9.05 14.50 4.30
CA PRO A 243 8.67 14.35 2.90
C PRO A 243 7.16 14.53 2.77
N TRP A 244 6.74 15.21 1.72
CA TRP A 244 5.32 15.48 1.49
C TRP A 244 4.99 15.47 0.01
N LEU A 245 3.75 15.20 -0.30
CA LEU A 245 3.24 15.33 -1.66
C LEU A 245 1.79 15.83 -1.67
N VAL A 246 1.41 16.36 -2.84
CA VAL A 246 0.02 16.56 -3.25
C VAL A 246 -0.13 15.98 -4.64
N GLU A 247 -1.14 15.14 -4.83
CA GLU A 247 -1.52 14.60 -6.14
C GLU A 247 -2.94 15.03 -6.49
N GLY A 248 -3.12 15.41 -7.76
CA GLY A 248 -4.43 15.51 -8.39
C GLY A 248 -4.53 14.53 -9.55
N TYR A 249 -5.53 13.68 -9.56
CA TYR A 249 -5.74 12.66 -10.59
C TYR A 249 -7.16 12.67 -11.14
N TYR A 250 -7.33 12.08 -12.32
CA TYR A 250 -8.64 11.83 -12.89
C TYR A 250 -8.66 10.45 -13.56
N GLN A 251 -9.27 9.48 -12.88
CA GLN A 251 -9.45 8.12 -13.38
C GLN A 251 -10.63 8.07 -14.34
N ILE A 252 -10.40 7.65 -15.58
CA ILE A 252 -11.37 7.65 -16.67
C ILE A 252 -11.53 6.22 -17.18
N PRO A 253 -12.69 5.58 -17.00
CA PRO A 253 -13.01 4.33 -17.68
C PRO A 253 -13.28 4.63 -19.15
N PHE A 254 -12.30 4.34 -20.00
CA PHE A 254 -12.42 4.59 -21.44
C PHE A 254 -13.36 3.58 -22.10
N ASN A 255 -13.30 2.34 -21.64
CA ASN A 255 -14.23 1.24 -21.97
C ASN A 255 -14.11 0.15 -20.91
N GLU A 256 -14.81 -1.00 -21.10
CA GLU A 256 -14.79 -2.13 -20.16
C GLU A 256 -13.40 -2.78 -19.96
N PHE A 257 -12.44 -2.51 -20.85
CA PHE A 257 -11.10 -3.11 -20.83
C PHE A 257 -9.98 -2.12 -20.52
N LEU A 258 -10.25 -0.82 -20.56
CA LEU A 258 -9.22 0.21 -20.46
C LEU A 258 -9.66 1.35 -19.57
N THR A 259 -8.87 1.60 -18.52
CA THR A 259 -8.94 2.80 -17.68
C THR A 259 -7.68 3.63 -17.88
N ILE A 260 -7.81 4.94 -18.04
CA ILE A 260 -6.69 5.88 -18.18
C ILE A 260 -6.75 6.87 -17.02
N THR A 261 -5.63 7.05 -16.32
CA THR A 261 -5.51 7.97 -15.19
C THR A 261 -4.37 8.95 -15.42
N PRO A 262 -4.61 10.14 -15.97
CA PRO A 262 -3.69 11.25 -15.88
C PRO A 262 -3.63 11.78 -14.45
N ALA A 263 -2.41 12.17 -14.03
CA ALA A 263 -2.16 12.75 -12.72
C ALA A 263 -1.10 13.84 -12.79
N ILE A 264 -1.16 14.74 -11.82
CA ILE A 264 -0.17 15.78 -11.56
C ILE A 264 0.24 15.65 -10.10
N ILE A 265 1.55 15.58 -9.86
CA ILE A 265 2.13 15.38 -8.54
C ILE A 265 3.12 16.51 -8.26
N TYR A 266 3.03 17.09 -7.07
CA TYR A 266 3.93 18.12 -6.59
C TYR A 266 4.32 17.79 -5.15
N GLY A 267 5.59 17.89 -4.80
CA GLY A 267 6.04 17.64 -3.45
C GLY A 267 7.55 17.64 -3.31
N ASP A 268 8.00 17.48 -2.08
CA ASP A 268 9.38 17.18 -1.72
C ASP A 268 9.43 15.75 -1.14
N ALA A 269 9.92 14.83 -1.94
CA ALA A 269 10.11 13.45 -1.52
C ALA A 269 11.51 12.94 -1.89
N ASN A 270 12.45 13.83 -1.99
CA ASN A 270 13.85 13.45 -2.17
C ASN A 270 14.45 12.98 -0.84
N PHE A 271 14.42 11.68 -0.61
CA PHE A 271 14.90 11.05 0.61
C PHE A 271 16.43 10.90 0.68
N THR A 272 17.15 11.07 -0.43
CA THR A 272 18.51 10.55 -0.56
C THR A 272 19.62 11.59 -0.44
N ASP A 273 19.42 12.83 -0.87
CA ASP A 273 20.55 13.78 -1.00
C ASP A 273 20.56 14.96 -0.04
N GLY A 274 19.54 15.11 0.78
CA GLY A 274 19.52 16.17 1.77
C GLY A 274 19.17 17.56 1.22
N THR A 275 18.76 17.68 -0.03
CA THR A 275 18.29 18.94 -0.63
C THR A 275 16.77 19.08 -0.52
N ASP A 276 16.28 20.26 -0.13
CA ASP A 276 14.87 20.62 -0.18
C ASP A 276 14.56 21.06 -1.63
N ASP A 277 14.27 20.10 -2.48
CA ASP A 277 13.93 20.38 -3.86
C ASP A 277 12.49 19.99 -4.15
N ASP A 278 11.58 20.94 -4.06
CA ASP A 278 10.22 20.79 -4.53
C ASP A 278 10.22 20.39 -6.01
N THR A 279 9.51 19.33 -6.33
CA THR A 279 9.44 18.82 -7.68
C THR A 279 8.01 18.67 -8.17
N PHE A 280 7.81 18.98 -9.44
CA PHE A 280 6.55 18.86 -10.13
C PHE A 280 6.68 17.93 -11.33
N TYR A 281 5.78 16.97 -11.46
CA TYR A 281 5.71 16.10 -12.63
C TYR A 281 4.29 15.66 -12.98
N GLY A 282 4.10 15.25 -14.22
CA GLY A 282 2.87 14.63 -14.68
C GLY A 282 3.09 13.16 -15.00
N ALA A 283 2.09 12.35 -14.73
CA ALA A 283 2.09 10.93 -15.03
C ALA A 283 0.77 10.51 -15.70
N ILE A 284 0.80 9.42 -16.43
CA ILE A 284 -0.39 8.79 -17.02
C ILE A 284 -0.26 7.29 -16.80
N ARG A 285 -1.25 6.72 -16.13
CA ARG A 285 -1.40 5.27 -15.99
C ARG A 285 -2.47 4.77 -16.97
N ALA A 286 -2.19 3.66 -17.66
CA ALA A 286 -3.16 2.93 -18.44
C ALA A 286 -3.34 1.54 -17.85
N THR A 287 -4.53 1.21 -17.39
CA THR A 287 -4.87 -0.09 -16.79
C THR A 287 -5.73 -0.87 -17.77
N PHE A 288 -5.28 -2.07 -18.12
CA PHE A 288 -6.00 -3.00 -18.98
C PHE A 288 -6.56 -4.14 -18.15
N SER A 289 -7.84 -4.47 -18.36
CA SER A 289 -8.54 -5.60 -17.72
C SER A 289 -9.09 -6.52 -18.79
N PHE A 290 -8.90 -7.84 -18.68
CA PHE A 290 -9.29 -8.84 -19.67
C PHE A 290 -10.13 -9.94 -19.04
#